data_c568fcf771b7c607a28a772cbf16842e
#
_entry.id   c568fcf771b7c607a28a772cbf16842e
#
_cell.length_a   1.000
_cell.length_b   1.000
_cell.length_c   1.000
_cell.angle_alpha   90.00
_cell.angle_beta   90.00
_cell.angle_gamma   90.00
#
_symmetry.space_group_name_H-M   'P 1'
#
loop_
_entity.id
_entity.type
_entity.pdbx_description
1 polymer ?
#
loop_
_entity_poly.entity_id
_entity_poly.type
_entity_poly.pdbx_seq_one_letter_code
_entity_poly.pdbx_strand_id
1 'polypeptide(L)'
;RIGQEVLVAFLNGDPDQPMVIGRSYHAINRTPYKLPEFKAISPIRSKELHGQRHNELRLDDTHGQISATLMTDHQHTALNTGFLTHPRPDGGAPRGEGFELRTDAHGVVRAGGGLLLTTQLRARAVAHHTDLPECAEQLSIAQQHHATFSQLARDHLAQESGDQDDVAQALSDQHAAIRGTGGNPSANQFPELSEPYLVLHSPAGIASSTPQSTHLTSGEHLALTSGGHTSLAIGKRLLISASRGVRTFVQSLGWRLVAASGDIDIRALKDNINLLAKLNITATAERITLSAKEELVIKAAGSTTTYNAGGITHTTSGQYIAHASNFAYKNAQSQAAAFPQDIKSGTGNLELLQQYANGLAFKGGQYQVEDALGQVFKGVLDANGFAVVAGLAPGPANVQFNKDPVDVWTDPGFPGPHEQIETTTAETTRTHLAVQARAVLETVLNTPPSKNALKAAALSKMPSSVKTLAGSIDASGQQPGNPEKSS
;
A
#
# COMPACT_ATOMS: atom_id res chain seq x y z
N ARG A 1 22.75 40.55 -22.25
CA ARG A 1 23.47 39.85 -23.34
C ARG A 1 24.09 40.87 -24.25
N ILE A 2 25.22 40.58 -24.86
CA ILE A 2 25.84 41.41 -25.88
C ILE A 2 24.81 41.71 -27.00
N GLY A 3 24.64 43.01 -27.35
CA GLY A 3 23.69 43.46 -28.34
C GLY A 3 22.28 43.81 -27.82
N GLN A 4 22.05 43.71 -26.49
CA GLN A 4 20.80 44.18 -25.88
C GLN A 4 20.96 45.66 -25.47
N GLU A 5 19.93 46.45 -25.75
CA GLU A 5 19.79 47.79 -25.21
C GLU A 5 19.38 47.75 -23.74
N VAL A 6 20.06 48.52 -22.92
CA VAL A 6 19.89 48.51 -21.47
C VAL A 6 19.70 49.92 -20.95
N LEU A 7 18.99 50.04 -19.84
CA LEU A 7 18.92 51.27 -19.06
C LEU A 7 20.06 51.25 -18.05
N VAL A 8 20.84 52.31 -18.04
CA VAL A 8 21.98 52.48 -17.15
C VAL A 8 21.69 53.63 -16.18
N ALA A 9 21.85 53.38 -14.91
CA ALA A 9 21.94 54.40 -13.89
C ALA A 9 23.40 54.52 -13.45
N PHE A 10 23.75 55.69 -12.94
CA PHE A 10 25.09 55.98 -12.42
C PHE A 10 25.01 56.08 -10.90
N LEU A 11 25.83 55.34 -10.18
CA LEU A 11 25.84 55.34 -8.73
C LEU A 11 26.26 56.74 -8.23
N ASN A 12 25.45 57.35 -7.38
CA ASN A 12 25.62 58.74 -6.91
C ASN A 12 25.77 59.79 -8.04
N GLY A 13 25.32 59.50 -9.25
CA GLY A 13 25.48 60.38 -10.40
C GLY A 13 26.89 60.38 -11.05
N ASP A 14 27.75 59.46 -10.64
CA ASP A 14 29.12 59.33 -11.11
C ASP A 14 29.16 58.52 -12.44
N PRO A 15 29.56 59.17 -13.58
CA PRO A 15 29.64 58.49 -14.87
C PRO A 15 30.59 57.29 -14.92
N ASP A 16 31.58 57.25 -14.02
CA ASP A 16 32.56 56.17 -13.97
C ASP A 16 32.04 54.94 -13.21
N GLN A 17 30.85 55.04 -12.63
CA GLN A 17 30.18 53.93 -11.93
C GLN A 17 28.82 53.55 -12.57
N PRO A 18 28.83 53.06 -13.81
CA PRO A 18 27.60 52.69 -14.51
C PRO A 18 27.04 51.40 -13.98
N MET A 19 25.75 51.36 -13.70
CA MET A 19 25.01 50.18 -13.27
C MET A 19 23.83 49.93 -14.21
N VAL A 20 23.73 48.71 -14.75
CA VAL A 20 22.58 48.29 -15.55
C VAL A 20 21.40 48.05 -14.61
N ILE A 21 20.35 48.86 -14.73
CA ILE A 21 19.13 48.80 -13.91
C ILE A 21 17.94 48.16 -14.64
N GLY A 22 18.02 47.98 -15.96
CA GLY A 22 16.96 47.43 -16.74
C GLY A 22 17.37 47.19 -18.19
N ARG A 23 16.42 46.69 -18.97
CA ARG A 23 16.54 46.52 -20.41
C ARG A 23 15.41 47.21 -21.13
N SER A 24 15.70 47.68 -22.34
CA SER A 24 14.74 48.32 -23.22
C SER A 24 14.37 47.44 -24.41
N TYR A 25 13.22 47.71 -24.97
CA TYR A 25 12.78 47.15 -26.24
C TYR A 25 12.72 48.23 -27.31
N HIS A 26 13.01 47.85 -28.55
CA HIS A 26 13.02 48.76 -29.69
C HIS A 26 12.65 47.98 -30.98
N ALA A 27 12.72 48.66 -32.12
CA ALA A 27 12.26 48.10 -33.42
C ALA A 27 12.91 46.74 -33.80
N ILE A 28 14.18 46.52 -33.38
CA ILE A 28 14.91 45.27 -33.65
C ILE A 28 14.74 44.29 -32.48
N ASN A 29 14.91 44.74 -31.23
CA ASN A 29 14.70 43.95 -30.02
C ASN A 29 13.26 44.15 -29.54
N ARG A 30 12.32 43.44 -30.17
CA ARG A 30 10.88 43.62 -29.91
C ARG A 30 10.46 43.01 -28.60
N THR A 31 9.33 43.50 -28.05
CA THR A 31 8.66 42.92 -26.89
C THR A 31 8.30 41.44 -27.15
N PRO A 32 8.28 40.59 -26.11
CA PRO A 32 7.86 39.18 -26.22
C PRO A 32 6.47 39.00 -26.85
N TYR A 33 5.57 39.93 -26.57
CA TYR A 33 4.23 40.03 -27.20
C TYR A 33 4.12 41.32 -28.00
N LYS A 34 3.46 41.24 -29.14
CA LYS A 34 3.35 42.35 -30.08
C LYS A 34 2.46 43.45 -29.53
N LEU A 35 2.99 44.66 -29.46
CA LEU A 35 2.23 45.85 -29.07
C LEU A 35 1.66 46.59 -30.32
N PRO A 36 0.48 47.20 -30.19
CA PRO A 36 -0.39 47.35 -29.01
C PRO A 36 -1.35 46.14 -28.78
N GLU A 37 -1.29 45.10 -29.55
CA GLU A 37 -2.25 43.99 -29.58
C GLU A 37 -2.32 43.27 -28.23
N PHE A 38 -1.19 43.07 -27.56
CA PHE A 38 -1.10 42.39 -26.27
C PHE A 38 -0.77 43.35 -25.11
N LYS A 39 -1.40 44.52 -25.11
CA LYS A 39 -1.12 45.59 -24.13
C LYS A 39 -1.43 45.23 -22.67
N ALA A 40 -2.34 44.26 -22.47
CA ALA A 40 -2.72 43.75 -21.14
C ALA A 40 -1.75 42.69 -20.58
N ILE A 41 -0.75 42.25 -21.37
CA ILE A 41 0.17 41.20 -20.95
C ILE A 41 1.48 41.81 -20.47
N SER A 42 1.87 41.46 -19.24
CA SER A 42 3.13 41.86 -18.60
C SER A 42 4.03 40.62 -18.44
N PRO A 43 4.98 40.37 -19.39
CA PRO A 43 5.86 39.21 -19.32
C PRO A 43 7.23 39.54 -18.78
N ILE A 44 7.82 38.64 -17.98
CA ILE A 44 9.26 38.54 -17.74
C ILE A 44 9.73 37.27 -18.44
N ARG A 45 10.43 37.42 -19.58
CA ARG A 45 10.88 36.32 -20.40
C ARG A 45 12.40 36.24 -20.43
N SER A 46 12.95 35.07 -20.13
CA SER A 46 14.37 34.76 -20.31
C SER A 46 14.65 34.26 -21.74
N LYS A 47 15.87 33.87 -22.01
CA LYS A 47 16.24 33.14 -23.22
C LYS A 47 17.35 32.16 -22.89
N GLU A 48 17.24 30.96 -23.41
CA GLU A 48 18.24 29.90 -23.32
C GLU A 48 19.61 30.39 -23.81
N LEU A 49 20.68 30.03 -23.08
CA LEU A 49 22.05 30.34 -23.52
C LEU A 49 22.38 29.50 -24.73
N HIS A 50 22.77 30.17 -25.82
CA HIS A 50 23.03 29.55 -27.13
C HIS A 50 21.84 28.79 -27.77
N GLY A 51 20.61 28.96 -27.23
CA GLY A 51 19.41 28.28 -27.71
C GLY A 51 18.26 29.23 -28.02
N GLN A 52 17.08 28.67 -28.30
CA GLN A 52 15.87 29.42 -28.65
C GLN A 52 14.77 29.34 -27.60
N ARG A 53 14.83 28.38 -26.66
CA ARG A 53 13.83 28.18 -25.61
C ARG A 53 13.86 29.29 -24.57
N HIS A 54 12.80 29.42 -23.77
CA HIS A 54 12.69 30.46 -22.74
C HIS A 54 11.97 29.95 -21.49
N ASN A 55 12.13 30.70 -20.42
CA ASN A 55 11.26 30.65 -19.24
C ASN A 55 10.46 31.95 -19.22
N GLU A 56 9.24 31.91 -18.72
CA GLU A 56 8.36 33.07 -18.66
C GLU A 56 7.56 33.11 -17.35
N LEU A 57 7.55 34.30 -16.73
CA LEU A 57 6.50 34.70 -15.81
C LEU A 57 5.62 35.69 -16.56
N ARG A 58 4.33 35.37 -16.71
CA ARG A 58 3.36 36.18 -17.43
C ARG A 58 2.20 36.53 -16.52
N LEU A 59 1.86 37.82 -16.47
CA LEU A 59 0.63 38.33 -15.89
C LEU A 59 -0.22 38.84 -17.05
N ASP A 60 -1.48 38.43 -17.11
CA ASP A 60 -2.46 38.82 -18.11
C ASP A 60 -3.64 39.52 -17.41
N ASP A 61 -3.73 40.84 -17.61
CA ASP A 61 -4.75 41.71 -17.02
C ASP A 61 -5.90 41.97 -18.00
N THR A 62 -6.11 41.11 -18.98
CA THR A 62 -7.25 41.19 -19.90
C THR A 62 -8.56 41.20 -19.11
N HIS A 63 -9.43 42.16 -19.40
CA HIS A 63 -10.71 42.33 -18.69
C HIS A 63 -11.53 41.04 -18.70
N GLY A 64 -11.92 40.57 -17.50
CA GLY A 64 -12.66 39.32 -17.31
C GLY A 64 -11.86 38.04 -17.53
N GLN A 65 -10.53 38.14 -17.79
CA GLN A 65 -9.65 36.99 -18.07
C GLN A 65 -8.31 37.08 -17.33
N ILE A 66 -8.34 37.60 -16.12
CA ILE A 66 -7.12 37.77 -15.32
C ILE A 66 -6.45 36.43 -15.04
N SER A 67 -5.16 36.32 -15.35
CA SER A 67 -4.39 35.10 -15.13
C SER A 67 -2.91 35.36 -14.84
N ALA A 68 -2.27 34.37 -14.21
CA ALA A 68 -0.82 34.35 -14.04
C ALA A 68 -0.27 32.99 -14.45
N THR A 69 0.88 33.01 -15.13
CA THR A 69 1.56 31.81 -15.64
C THR A 69 3.04 31.87 -15.29
N LEU A 70 3.55 30.76 -14.71
CA LEU A 70 4.98 30.49 -14.61
C LEU A 70 5.28 29.27 -15.50
N MET A 71 6.10 29.45 -16.52
CA MET A 71 6.34 28.39 -17.51
C MET A 71 7.79 28.29 -17.96
N THR A 72 8.12 27.11 -18.49
CA THR A 72 9.35 26.86 -19.23
C THR A 72 9.02 26.09 -20.51
N ASP A 73 9.71 26.41 -21.61
CA ASP A 73 9.60 25.64 -22.86
C ASP A 73 10.14 24.22 -22.74
N HIS A 74 10.95 23.94 -21.69
CA HIS A 74 11.45 22.58 -21.47
C HIS A 74 10.31 21.66 -21.06
N GLN A 75 9.97 20.72 -21.92
CA GLN A 75 8.85 19.78 -21.71
C GLN A 75 7.52 20.47 -21.35
N HIS A 76 7.31 21.67 -21.86
CA HIS A 76 6.08 22.46 -21.69
C HIS A 76 5.57 22.50 -20.25
N THR A 77 6.49 22.63 -19.29
CA THR A 77 6.13 22.68 -17.87
C THR A 77 5.58 24.05 -17.50
N ALA A 78 4.40 24.06 -16.86
CA ALA A 78 3.74 25.31 -16.50
C ALA A 78 2.88 25.16 -15.23
N LEU A 79 2.84 26.23 -14.43
CA LEU A 79 1.80 26.53 -13.45
C LEU A 79 0.97 27.70 -14.00
N ASN A 80 -0.28 27.45 -14.31
CA ASN A 80 -1.25 28.44 -14.73
C ASN A 80 -2.28 28.66 -13.65
N THR A 81 -2.69 29.92 -13.39
CA THR A 81 -3.69 30.26 -12.37
C THR A 81 -4.65 31.34 -12.91
N GLY A 82 -5.90 31.34 -12.43
CA GLY A 82 -6.91 32.28 -12.78
C GLY A 82 -7.77 31.81 -13.96
N PHE A 83 -8.06 32.69 -14.92
CA PHE A 83 -8.79 32.34 -16.13
C PHE A 83 -7.86 31.72 -17.16
N LEU A 84 -8.00 30.44 -17.39
CA LEU A 84 -7.07 29.67 -18.24
C LEU A 84 -7.44 29.89 -19.71
N THR A 85 -6.52 30.47 -20.47
CA THR A 85 -6.67 30.70 -21.90
C THR A 85 -5.29 30.66 -22.59
N HIS A 86 -5.27 30.59 -23.91
CA HIS A 86 -4.08 30.88 -24.70
C HIS A 86 -4.02 32.39 -24.95
N PRO A 87 -2.86 33.06 -24.74
CA PRO A 87 -2.71 34.47 -24.99
C PRO A 87 -3.08 34.83 -26.43
N ARG A 88 -3.98 35.80 -26.57
CA ARG A 88 -4.42 36.34 -27.90
C ARG A 88 -4.71 37.82 -27.73
N PRO A 89 -4.68 38.62 -28.81
CA PRO A 89 -5.20 39.98 -28.77
C PRO A 89 -6.66 39.97 -28.26
N ASP A 90 -6.97 40.88 -27.36
CA ASP A 90 -8.30 41.08 -26.81
C ASP A 90 -8.91 39.84 -26.05
N GLY A 91 -8.07 38.96 -25.57
CA GLY A 91 -8.45 37.76 -24.84
C GLY A 91 -8.48 36.50 -25.69
N GLY A 92 -8.58 35.34 -25.05
CA GLY A 92 -8.57 34.01 -25.66
C GLY A 92 -9.83 33.20 -25.42
N ALA A 93 -10.00 32.13 -26.18
CA ALA A 93 -11.05 31.16 -25.90
C ALA A 93 -10.78 30.51 -24.51
N PRO A 94 -11.80 30.37 -23.65
CA PRO A 94 -11.63 29.78 -22.33
C PRO A 94 -11.23 28.31 -22.42
N ARG A 95 -10.29 27.92 -21.56
CA ARG A 95 -9.90 26.52 -21.30
C ARG A 95 -10.39 26.05 -19.93
N GLY A 96 -10.77 26.97 -19.04
CA GLY A 96 -11.24 26.72 -17.70
C GLY A 96 -10.84 27.83 -16.73
N GLU A 97 -11.17 27.64 -15.46
CA GLU A 97 -10.84 28.55 -14.38
C GLU A 97 -10.22 27.78 -13.21
N GLY A 98 -9.34 28.41 -12.45
CA GLY A 98 -8.67 27.82 -11.29
C GLY A 98 -7.16 27.70 -11.48
N PHE A 99 -6.58 26.50 -11.29
CA PHE A 99 -5.16 26.28 -11.54
C PHE A 99 -4.92 25.00 -12.36
N GLU A 100 -3.83 25.03 -13.13
CA GLU A 100 -3.31 23.89 -13.89
C GLU A 100 -1.82 23.78 -13.65
N LEU A 101 -1.36 22.66 -13.07
CA LEU A 101 0.05 22.30 -13.02
C LEU A 101 0.28 21.18 -14.04
N ARG A 102 1.09 21.45 -15.07
CA ARG A 102 1.30 20.51 -16.17
C ARG A 102 2.76 20.38 -16.57
N THR A 103 3.11 19.22 -17.12
CA THR A 103 4.39 18.96 -17.78
C THR A 103 4.21 17.80 -18.78
N ASP A 104 5.00 17.80 -19.85
CA ASP A 104 5.07 16.66 -20.79
C ASP A 104 6.13 15.63 -20.32
N ALA A 105 6.81 15.90 -19.19
CA ALA A 105 7.75 15.00 -18.53
C ALA A 105 7.12 14.35 -17.27
N HIS A 106 7.94 13.99 -16.30
CA HIS A 106 7.49 13.41 -15.01
C HIS A 106 7.09 14.51 -14.02
N GLY A 107 5.97 14.28 -13.32
CA GLY A 107 5.54 15.14 -12.20
C GLY A 107 5.65 14.41 -10.87
N VAL A 108 6.05 15.12 -9.82
CA VAL A 108 6.10 14.62 -8.44
C VAL A 108 5.52 15.67 -7.51
N VAL A 109 4.56 15.25 -6.65
CA VAL A 109 4.13 16.02 -5.49
C VAL A 109 4.59 15.27 -4.26
N ARG A 110 5.43 15.89 -3.44
CA ARG A 110 6.02 15.26 -2.25
C ARG A 110 5.96 16.20 -1.06
N ALA A 111 5.35 15.75 0.04
CA ALA A 111 5.29 16.48 1.29
C ALA A 111 5.70 15.55 2.44
N GLY A 112 6.77 15.89 3.18
CA GLY A 112 7.34 15.05 4.24
C GLY A 112 6.49 14.96 5.51
N GLY A 113 5.64 15.99 5.77
CA GLY A 113 4.74 16.02 6.92
C GLY A 113 3.35 15.45 6.68
N GLY A 114 3.08 14.95 5.44
CA GLY A 114 1.76 14.49 5.01
C GLY A 114 1.21 15.33 3.86
N LEU A 115 0.21 14.79 3.17
CA LEU A 115 -0.40 15.44 2.01
C LEU A 115 -1.92 15.28 2.04
N LEU A 116 -2.65 16.39 2.03
CA LEU A 116 -4.10 16.43 1.88
C LEU A 116 -4.47 16.85 0.45
N LEU A 117 -5.19 16.00 -0.26
CA LEU A 117 -5.84 16.31 -1.54
C LEU A 117 -7.35 16.30 -1.32
N THR A 118 -7.98 17.47 -1.43
CA THR A 118 -9.40 17.61 -1.13
C THR A 118 -10.11 18.53 -2.11
N THR A 119 -11.40 18.27 -2.31
CA THR A 119 -12.36 19.17 -3.00
C THR A 119 -13.26 19.92 -2.02
N GLN A 120 -12.99 19.81 -0.71
CA GLN A 120 -13.71 20.58 0.30
C GLN A 120 -13.38 22.07 0.21
N LEU A 121 -14.38 22.88 0.00
CA LEU A 121 -14.21 24.33 -0.14
C LEU A 121 -13.85 24.98 1.20
N ARG A 122 -12.79 25.78 1.18
CA ARG A 122 -12.47 26.79 2.22
C ARG A 122 -12.52 28.16 1.57
N ALA A 123 -13.71 28.78 1.56
CA ALA A 123 -13.90 30.08 0.91
C ALA A 123 -12.93 31.12 1.48
N ARG A 124 -12.22 31.83 0.61
CA ARG A 124 -11.26 32.89 0.97
C ARG A 124 -10.14 32.43 1.92
N ALA A 125 -9.81 31.13 1.92
CA ALA A 125 -8.79 30.54 2.79
C ALA A 125 -8.95 30.92 4.28
N VAL A 126 -10.18 30.86 4.81
CA VAL A 126 -10.51 31.26 6.19
C VAL A 126 -9.91 30.32 7.24
N ALA A 127 -9.72 29.06 6.89
CA ALA A 127 -9.11 28.05 7.75
C ALA A 127 -7.62 27.87 7.45
N HIS A 128 -6.89 27.21 8.34
CA HIS A 128 -5.52 26.83 8.06
C HIS A 128 -5.43 25.73 6.98
N HIS A 129 -4.26 25.57 6.36
CA HIS A 129 -4.12 24.76 5.14
C HIS A 129 -4.35 23.25 5.35
N THR A 130 -4.16 22.72 6.57
CA THR A 130 -4.39 21.31 6.93
C THR A 130 -5.75 21.05 7.58
N ASP A 131 -6.64 22.07 7.66
CA ASP A 131 -7.97 21.94 8.25
C ASP A 131 -8.83 20.89 7.51
N LEU A 132 -9.24 19.81 8.24
CA LEU A 132 -9.94 18.66 7.67
C LEU A 132 -10.98 18.01 8.60
N PRO A 133 -11.81 18.79 9.35
CA PRO A 133 -12.76 18.23 10.31
C PRO A 133 -13.78 17.28 9.67
N GLU A 134 -14.22 17.55 8.44
CA GLU A 134 -15.20 16.71 7.73
C GLU A 134 -14.60 15.34 7.39
N CYS A 135 -13.34 15.29 7.02
CA CYS A 135 -12.62 14.03 6.79
C CYS A 135 -12.49 13.25 8.10
N ALA A 136 -12.08 13.90 9.18
CA ALA A 136 -11.95 13.29 10.50
C ALA A 136 -13.31 12.74 11.00
N GLU A 137 -14.41 13.45 10.78
CA GLU A 137 -15.75 12.97 11.10
C GLU A 137 -16.13 11.71 10.31
N GLN A 138 -15.88 11.68 9.00
CA GLN A 138 -16.14 10.49 8.18
C GLN A 138 -15.30 9.27 8.61
N LEU A 139 -14.03 9.48 8.97
CA LEU A 139 -13.19 8.42 9.52
C LEU A 139 -13.69 7.93 10.88
N SER A 140 -14.22 8.82 11.73
CA SER A 140 -14.86 8.45 13.00
C SER A 140 -16.10 7.58 12.79
N ILE A 141 -16.96 7.96 11.83
CA ILE A 141 -18.13 7.16 11.46
C ILE A 141 -17.72 5.79 10.94
N ALA A 142 -16.72 5.70 10.08
CA ALA A 142 -16.20 4.43 9.57
C ALA A 142 -15.66 3.54 10.69
N GLN A 143 -14.92 4.10 11.64
CA GLN A 143 -14.43 3.40 12.83
C GLN A 143 -15.58 2.85 13.69
N GLN A 144 -16.62 3.65 13.92
CA GLN A 144 -17.81 3.22 14.68
C GLN A 144 -18.55 2.09 13.97
N HIS A 145 -18.74 2.17 12.64
CA HIS A 145 -19.33 1.09 11.85
C HIS A 145 -18.53 -0.19 11.97
N HIS A 146 -17.21 -0.12 11.81
CA HIS A 146 -16.32 -1.27 11.96
C HIS A 146 -16.46 -1.92 13.35
N ALA A 147 -16.41 -1.12 14.41
CA ALA A 147 -16.55 -1.62 15.80
C ALA A 147 -17.94 -2.27 16.03
N THR A 148 -19.01 -1.64 15.55
CA THR A 148 -20.39 -2.14 15.69
C THR A 148 -20.56 -3.50 15.00
N PHE A 149 -20.16 -3.62 13.74
CA PHE A 149 -20.30 -4.88 13.01
C PHE A 149 -19.36 -5.97 13.51
N SER A 150 -18.16 -5.64 13.98
CA SER A 150 -17.27 -6.57 14.65
C SER A 150 -17.88 -7.11 15.93
N GLN A 151 -18.53 -6.26 16.74
CA GLN A 151 -19.20 -6.71 17.95
C GLN A 151 -20.39 -7.61 17.63
N LEU A 152 -21.25 -7.24 16.67
CA LEU A 152 -22.37 -8.07 16.24
C LEU A 152 -21.91 -9.45 15.74
N ALA A 153 -20.83 -9.49 14.98
CA ALA A 153 -20.29 -10.75 14.48
C ALA A 153 -19.78 -11.66 15.61
N ARG A 154 -19.19 -11.09 16.66
CA ARG A 154 -18.80 -11.83 17.89
C ARG A 154 -20.00 -12.33 18.67
N ASP A 155 -21.01 -11.49 18.87
CA ASP A 155 -22.23 -11.84 19.62
C ASP A 155 -22.97 -13.01 18.97
N HIS A 156 -22.85 -13.15 17.64
CA HIS A 156 -23.41 -14.26 16.88
C HIS A 156 -22.40 -15.39 16.58
N LEU A 157 -21.26 -15.43 17.26
CA LEU A 157 -20.22 -16.47 17.12
C LEU A 157 -19.69 -16.65 15.69
N ALA A 158 -19.80 -15.60 14.86
CA ALA A 158 -19.25 -15.59 13.52
C ALA A 158 -17.77 -15.19 13.48
N GLN A 159 -17.32 -14.49 14.52
CA GLN A 159 -15.92 -14.11 14.76
C GLN A 159 -15.55 -14.38 16.21
N GLU A 160 -14.28 -14.63 16.46
CA GLU A 160 -13.73 -14.80 17.81
C GLU A 160 -13.25 -13.47 18.39
N SER A 161 -13.05 -13.45 19.70
CA SER A 161 -12.36 -12.32 20.34
C SER A 161 -10.95 -12.20 19.78
N GLY A 162 -10.55 -10.97 19.42
CA GLY A 162 -9.23 -10.69 18.84
C GLY A 162 -9.18 -10.67 17.31
N ASP A 163 -10.14 -11.25 16.60
CA ASP A 163 -10.10 -11.33 15.13
C ASP A 163 -9.97 -9.97 14.41
N GLN A 164 -10.54 -8.91 15.00
CA GLN A 164 -10.58 -7.57 14.43
C GLN A 164 -9.81 -6.53 15.26
N ASP A 165 -9.18 -6.92 16.36
CA ASP A 165 -8.61 -5.97 17.31
C ASP A 165 -7.44 -5.18 16.70
N ASP A 166 -6.56 -5.84 15.95
CA ASP A 166 -5.43 -5.19 15.28
C ASP A 166 -5.92 -4.19 14.22
N VAL A 167 -6.95 -4.54 13.45
CA VAL A 167 -7.56 -3.64 12.45
C VAL A 167 -8.26 -2.47 13.12
N ALA A 168 -9.00 -2.71 14.19
CA ALA A 168 -9.69 -1.66 14.95
C ALA A 168 -8.68 -0.67 15.56
N GLN A 169 -7.56 -1.17 16.12
CA GLN A 169 -6.48 -0.35 16.62
C GLN A 169 -5.84 0.49 15.51
N ALA A 170 -5.51 -0.11 14.37
CA ALA A 170 -4.93 0.59 13.23
C ALA A 170 -5.83 1.72 12.72
N LEU A 171 -7.15 1.49 12.65
CA LEU A 171 -8.13 2.53 12.29
C LEU A 171 -8.20 3.65 13.33
N SER A 172 -8.11 3.31 14.62
CA SER A 172 -8.09 4.28 15.72
C SER A 172 -6.85 5.17 15.66
N ASP A 173 -5.68 4.56 15.49
CA ASP A 173 -4.40 5.28 15.42
C ASP A 173 -4.33 6.17 14.18
N GLN A 174 -4.80 5.67 13.03
CA GLN A 174 -4.90 6.46 11.81
C GLN A 174 -5.82 7.67 12.00
N HIS A 175 -7.02 7.48 12.57
CA HIS A 175 -7.95 8.57 12.83
C HIS A 175 -7.34 9.61 13.80
N ALA A 176 -6.73 9.15 14.88
CA ALA A 176 -6.06 10.01 15.86
C ALA A 176 -4.92 10.82 15.22
N ALA A 177 -4.09 10.20 14.38
CA ALA A 177 -2.99 10.85 13.72
C ALA A 177 -3.44 11.84 12.63
N ILE A 178 -4.47 11.51 11.85
CA ILE A 178 -5.02 12.42 10.82
C ILE A 178 -5.69 13.62 11.48
N ARG A 179 -6.52 13.41 12.50
CA ARG A 179 -7.20 14.48 13.24
C ARG A 179 -6.22 15.33 14.02
N GLY A 180 -5.23 14.69 14.63
CA GLY A 180 -4.30 15.27 15.57
C GLY A 180 -4.94 15.69 16.90
N THR A 181 -4.13 16.11 17.85
CA THR A 181 -4.55 16.62 19.14
C THR A 181 -3.67 17.77 19.61
N GLY A 182 -4.30 18.78 20.20
CA GLY A 182 -3.58 19.98 20.62
C GLY A 182 -3.28 20.90 19.43
N GLY A 183 -2.28 21.73 19.59
CA GLY A 183 -1.91 22.72 18.59
C GLY A 183 -2.22 24.15 19.07
N ASN A 184 -1.49 25.09 18.50
CA ASN A 184 -1.69 26.50 18.72
C ASN A 184 -1.49 27.25 17.39
N PRO A 185 -2.58 27.54 16.67
CA PRO A 185 -2.50 28.23 15.37
C PRO A 185 -1.73 29.55 15.42
N SER A 186 -1.80 30.28 16.55
CA SER A 186 -1.04 31.52 16.75
C SER A 186 0.46 31.31 16.83
N ALA A 187 0.90 30.09 17.17
CA ALA A 187 2.30 29.67 17.17
C ALA A 187 2.66 28.82 15.93
N ASN A 188 1.83 28.84 14.89
CA ASN A 188 1.99 28.03 13.67
C ASN A 188 2.07 26.51 13.97
N GLN A 189 1.32 26.06 14.97
CA GLN A 189 1.22 24.65 15.35
C GLN A 189 -0.18 24.15 15.02
N PHE A 190 -0.27 23.31 14.00
CA PHE A 190 -1.50 22.69 13.55
C PHE A 190 -1.50 21.22 13.92
N PRO A 191 -2.59 20.68 14.52
CA PRO A 191 -2.58 19.33 15.09
C PRO A 191 -2.69 18.22 14.06
N GLU A 192 -3.27 18.52 12.90
CA GLU A 192 -3.60 17.54 11.88
C GLU A 192 -2.35 16.94 11.23
N LEU A 193 -2.50 15.72 10.74
CA LEU A 193 -1.43 14.98 10.08
C LEU A 193 -0.17 14.87 10.96
N SER A 194 -0.36 14.44 12.23
CA SER A 194 0.79 14.21 13.14
C SER A 194 1.75 13.14 12.62
N GLU A 195 1.31 12.31 11.68
CA GLU A 195 2.09 11.35 10.91
C GLU A 195 1.94 11.63 9.39
N PRO A 196 2.90 11.24 8.54
CA PRO A 196 2.93 11.60 7.13
C PRO A 196 1.91 10.82 6.26
N TYR A 197 0.63 10.97 6.55
CA TYR A 197 -0.45 10.36 5.76
C TYR A 197 -0.67 11.06 4.43
N LEU A 198 -1.05 10.29 3.41
CA LEU A 198 -1.73 10.80 2.22
C LEU A 198 -3.23 10.67 2.41
N VAL A 199 -3.93 11.79 2.51
CA VAL A 199 -5.38 11.86 2.69
C VAL A 199 -6.04 12.31 1.40
N LEU A 200 -6.98 11.50 0.90
CA LEU A 200 -7.85 11.84 -0.23
C LEU A 200 -9.27 12.03 0.31
N HIS A 201 -9.81 13.23 0.22
CA HIS A 201 -11.14 13.55 0.73
C HIS A 201 -11.96 14.34 -0.28
N SER A 202 -13.24 13.99 -0.42
CA SER A 202 -14.18 14.73 -1.27
C SER A 202 -15.60 14.63 -0.70
N PRO A 203 -16.35 15.75 -0.59
CA PRO A 203 -17.75 15.73 -0.18
C PRO A 203 -18.68 15.07 -1.20
N ALA A 204 -18.28 14.96 -2.46
CA ALA A 204 -19.08 14.36 -3.52
C ALA A 204 -18.70 12.90 -3.82
N GLY A 205 -17.41 12.58 -3.83
CA GLY A 205 -16.92 11.23 -4.11
C GLY A 205 -15.55 11.21 -4.74
N ILE A 206 -14.95 10.00 -4.77
CA ILE A 206 -13.64 9.74 -5.37
C ILE A 206 -13.82 8.66 -6.44
N ALA A 207 -13.45 8.98 -7.69
CA ALA A 207 -13.43 8.04 -8.79
C ALA A 207 -11.99 7.73 -9.19
N SER A 208 -11.64 6.43 -9.26
CA SER A 208 -10.36 5.96 -9.75
C SER A 208 -10.59 5.01 -10.92
N SER A 209 -9.99 5.27 -12.07
CA SER A 209 -10.12 4.42 -13.25
C SER A 209 -8.80 4.34 -14.04
N THR A 210 -8.59 3.19 -14.67
CA THR A 210 -7.47 2.95 -15.59
C THR A 210 -7.90 1.97 -16.68
N PRO A 211 -7.44 2.11 -17.92
CA PRO A 211 -7.68 1.11 -18.96
C PRO A 211 -6.84 -0.16 -18.75
N GLN A 212 -5.93 -0.18 -17.82
CA GLN A 212 -5.06 -1.31 -17.50
C GLN A 212 -5.34 -1.86 -16.10
N SER A 213 -4.32 -2.23 -15.35
CA SER A 213 -4.44 -2.86 -14.05
C SER A 213 -4.36 -1.85 -12.91
N THR A 214 -5.15 -2.07 -11.86
CA THR A 214 -5.02 -1.39 -10.57
C THR A 214 -4.49 -2.39 -9.54
N HIS A 215 -3.50 -2.00 -8.77
CA HIS A 215 -2.92 -2.78 -7.68
C HIS A 215 -3.02 -1.98 -6.38
N LEU A 216 -3.67 -2.58 -5.36
CA LEU A 216 -3.72 -2.06 -3.99
C LEU A 216 -2.95 -3.02 -3.09
N THR A 217 -1.95 -2.53 -2.37
CA THR A 217 -1.15 -3.32 -1.44
C THR A 217 -1.02 -2.59 -0.12
N SER A 218 -1.05 -3.35 0.98
CA SER A 218 -0.80 -2.86 2.33
C SER A 218 0.18 -3.81 3.02
N GLY A 219 1.13 -3.28 3.77
CA GLY A 219 2.08 -4.08 4.54
C GLY A 219 1.46 -4.71 5.79
N GLU A 220 0.33 -4.17 6.26
CA GLU A 220 -0.35 -4.63 7.47
C GLU A 220 -1.82 -4.94 7.17
N HIS A 221 -2.70 -3.97 7.24
CA HIS A 221 -4.15 -4.16 7.14
C HIS A 221 -4.75 -3.38 5.97
N LEU A 222 -5.74 -3.96 5.32
CA LEU A 222 -6.62 -3.28 4.37
C LEU A 222 -8.05 -3.34 4.91
N ALA A 223 -8.59 -2.21 5.37
CA ALA A 223 -9.96 -2.08 5.81
C ALA A 223 -10.81 -1.37 4.76
N LEU A 224 -11.97 -1.96 4.43
CA LEU A 224 -12.97 -1.37 3.55
C LEU A 224 -14.26 -1.19 4.36
N THR A 225 -14.64 0.04 4.63
CA THR A 225 -15.88 0.37 5.36
C THR A 225 -16.80 1.17 4.47
N SER A 226 -18.05 0.73 4.34
CA SER A 226 -19.08 1.41 3.56
C SER A 226 -20.36 1.54 4.38
N GLY A 227 -20.93 2.74 4.46
CA GLY A 227 -22.23 2.97 5.06
C GLY A 227 -23.40 2.51 4.18
N GLY A 228 -23.14 2.18 2.92
CA GLY A 228 -24.12 1.65 1.96
C GLY A 228 -23.68 0.28 1.43
N HIS A 229 -23.79 0.08 0.13
CA HIS A 229 -23.44 -1.17 -0.52
C HIS A 229 -21.99 -1.22 -0.98
N THR A 230 -21.35 -2.37 -0.84
CA THR A 230 -20.13 -2.70 -1.55
C THR A 230 -20.47 -3.67 -2.68
N SER A 231 -20.19 -3.31 -3.93
CA SER A 231 -20.49 -4.12 -5.12
C SER A 231 -19.20 -4.50 -5.84
N LEU A 232 -19.07 -5.80 -6.15
CA LEU A 232 -17.97 -6.36 -6.94
C LEU A 232 -18.54 -6.99 -8.21
N ALA A 233 -18.31 -6.37 -9.38
CA ALA A 233 -18.68 -6.91 -10.68
C ALA A 233 -17.40 -7.30 -11.44
N ILE A 234 -17.22 -8.60 -11.73
CA ILE A 234 -15.97 -9.14 -12.23
C ILE A 234 -16.21 -9.92 -13.51
N GLY A 235 -15.55 -9.50 -14.59
CA GLY A 235 -15.73 -10.10 -15.91
C GLY A 235 -15.18 -11.51 -16.07
N LYS A 236 -14.31 -11.99 -15.18
CA LYS A 236 -13.72 -13.33 -15.27
C LYS A 236 -13.86 -14.11 -13.96
N ARG A 237 -13.01 -13.92 -12.98
CA ARG A 237 -12.95 -14.70 -11.75
C ARG A 237 -12.68 -13.83 -10.55
N LEU A 238 -13.36 -14.09 -9.44
CA LEU A 238 -12.98 -13.63 -8.11
C LEU A 238 -12.17 -14.74 -7.44
N LEU A 239 -10.92 -14.44 -7.06
CA LEU A 239 -10.03 -15.36 -6.36
C LEU A 239 -9.75 -14.80 -4.98
N ILE A 240 -10.05 -15.57 -3.93
CA ILE A 240 -9.81 -15.20 -2.53
C ILE A 240 -8.93 -16.28 -1.92
N SER A 241 -7.80 -15.90 -1.34
CA SER A 241 -6.89 -16.80 -0.63
C SER A 241 -6.50 -16.17 0.70
N ALA A 242 -6.67 -16.91 1.78
CA ALA A 242 -6.33 -16.47 3.13
C ALA A 242 -5.55 -17.58 3.84
N SER A 243 -4.47 -17.24 4.54
CA SER A 243 -3.63 -18.22 5.24
C SER A 243 -4.29 -18.77 6.51
N ARG A 244 -5.15 -18.00 7.18
CA ARG A 244 -5.78 -18.40 8.46
C ARG A 244 -7.26 -18.73 8.33
N GLY A 245 -8.04 -17.95 7.61
CA GLY A 245 -9.48 -18.21 7.47
C GLY A 245 -10.23 -17.12 6.75
N VAL A 246 -11.45 -17.44 6.33
CA VAL A 246 -12.44 -16.51 5.79
C VAL A 246 -13.69 -16.60 6.66
N ARG A 247 -14.08 -15.50 7.29
CA ARG A 247 -15.26 -15.41 8.15
C ARG A 247 -16.23 -14.40 7.58
N THR A 248 -17.48 -14.81 7.42
CA THR A 248 -18.56 -13.99 6.88
C THR A 248 -19.69 -13.91 7.89
N PHE A 249 -20.17 -12.72 8.18
CA PHE A 249 -21.35 -12.47 9.01
C PHE A 249 -22.37 -11.65 8.23
N VAL A 250 -23.64 -12.05 8.31
CA VAL A 250 -24.77 -11.32 7.73
C VAL A 250 -25.86 -11.19 8.80
N GLN A 251 -26.13 -9.97 9.23
CA GLN A 251 -27.09 -9.71 10.30
C GLN A 251 -28.53 -10.04 9.89
N SER A 252 -28.91 -9.73 8.65
CA SER A 252 -30.28 -9.92 8.15
C SER A 252 -30.27 -10.24 6.65
N LEU A 253 -31.38 -10.76 6.12
CA LEU A 253 -31.60 -11.14 4.72
C LEU A 253 -30.81 -12.34 4.21
N GLY A 254 -29.92 -12.92 5.03
CA GLY A 254 -29.22 -14.17 4.76
C GLY A 254 -28.13 -14.07 3.69
N TRP A 255 -27.56 -15.23 3.37
CA TRP A 255 -26.50 -15.40 2.37
C TRP A 255 -27.00 -16.33 1.26
N ARG A 256 -26.82 -15.93 0.01
CA ARG A 256 -27.19 -16.73 -1.17
C ARG A 256 -25.96 -17.04 -2.00
N LEU A 257 -25.74 -18.34 -2.25
CA LEU A 257 -24.71 -18.83 -3.16
C LEU A 257 -25.41 -19.55 -4.33
N VAL A 258 -25.25 -19.01 -5.55
CA VAL A 258 -25.90 -19.55 -6.75
C VAL A 258 -24.88 -19.66 -7.87
N ALA A 259 -24.72 -20.85 -8.42
CA ALA A 259 -24.02 -21.08 -9.67
C ALA A 259 -25.10 -21.33 -10.76
N ALA A 260 -25.13 -20.49 -11.80
CA ALA A 260 -26.07 -20.66 -12.91
C ALA A 260 -25.73 -21.89 -13.79
N SER A 261 -24.44 -22.25 -13.82
CA SER A 261 -23.92 -23.45 -14.45
C SER A 261 -22.63 -23.87 -13.74
N GLY A 262 -22.30 -25.16 -13.81
CA GLY A 262 -21.17 -25.75 -13.08
C GLY A 262 -21.51 -26.07 -11.63
N ASP A 263 -20.59 -26.69 -10.94
CA ASP A 263 -20.76 -27.24 -9.60
C ASP A 263 -20.50 -26.22 -8.48
N ILE A 264 -21.12 -26.44 -7.33
CA ILE A 264 -20.74 -25.80 -6.07
C ILE A 264 -20.05 -26.87 -5.22
N ASP A 265 -18.72 -26.78 -5.12
CA ASP A 265 -17.89 -27.66 -4.31
C ASP A 265 -17.66 -27.08 -2.92
N ILE A 266 -18.02 -27.83 -1.87
CA ILE A 266 -17.74 -27.50 -0.47
C ILE A 266 -16.94 -28.67 0.12
N ARG A 267 -15.67 -28.42 0.49
CA ARG A 267 -14.74 -29.46 0.96
C ARG A 267 -13.97 -29.01 2.19
N ALA A 268 -14.02 -29.82 3.25
CA ALA A 268 -13.09 -29.76 4.37
C ALA A 268 -12.11 -30.94 4.26
N LEU A 269 -10.82 -30.65 4.04
CA LEU A 269 -9.83 -31.69 3.72
C LEU A 269 -9.36 -32.48 4.95
N LYS A 270 -9.39 -31.86 6.14
CA LYS A 270 -8.93 -32.51 7.39
C LYS A 270 -9.99 -32.53 8.48
N ASP A 271 -10.89 -31.57 8.47
CA ASP A 271 -11.83 -31.33 9.57
C ASP A 271 -13.30 -31.47 9.08
N ASN A 272 -14.24 -30.99 9.84
CA ASN A 272 -15.66 -31.20 9.69
C ASN A 272 -16.34 -30.16 8.80
N ILE A 273 -17.44 -30.54 8.16
CA ILE A 273 -18.45 -29.62 7.61
C ILE A 273 -19.66 -29.68 8.53
N ASN A 274 -19.96 -28.56 9.23
CA ASN A 274 -21.10 -28.46 10.12
C ASN A 274 -22.22 -27.64 9.45
N LEU A 275 -23.39 -28.27 9.29
CA LEU A 275 -24.59 -27.59 8.79
C LEU A 275 -25.61 -27.53 9.93
N LEU A 276 -25.99 -26.33 10.37
CA LEU A 276 -26.97 -26.13 11.42
C LEU A 276 -28.05 -25.16 10.96
N ALA A 277 -29.31 -25.54 11.08
CA ALA A 277 -30.45 -24.65 10.87
C ALA A 277 -31.44 -24.81 12.03
N LYS A 278 -32.04 -23.68 12.47
CA LYS A 278 -33.09 -23.73 13.51
C LYS A 278 -34.35 -24.37 13.00
N LEU A 279 -34.70 -24.24 11.73
CA LEU A 279 -35.96 -24.72 11.16
C LEU A 279 -35.72 -25.94 10.27
N ASN A 280 -35.23 -25.75 9.06
CA ASN A 280 -35.14 -26.80 8.07
C ASN A 280 -33.78 -26.83 7.36
N ILE A 281 -33.31 -28.00 7.04
CA ILE A 281 -32.27 -28.27 6.04
C ILE A 281 -32.95 -29.08 4.94
N THR A 282 -33.05 -28.52 3.74
CA THR A 282 -33.69 -29.21 2.58
C THR A 282 -32.61 -29.52 1.53
N ALA A 283 -32.54 -30.79 1.13
CA ALA A 283 -31.71 -31.22 0.03
C ALA A 283 -32.63 -31.85 -1.06
N THR A 284 -32.60 -31.27 -2.27
CA THR A 284 -33.40 -31.73 -3.40
C THR A 284 -32.51 -31.91 -4.62
N ALA A 285 -32.51 -33.08 -5.20
CA ALA A 285 -31.77 -33.45 -6.41
C ALA A 285 -32.39 -34.67 -7.08
N GLU A 286 -32.03 -34.93 -8.33
CA GLU A 286 -32.37 -36.22 -8.99
C GLU A 286 -31.75 -37.41 -8.25
N ARG A 287 -30.56 -37.25 -7.68
CA ARG A 287 -29.90 -38.29 -6.89
C ARG A 287 -29.19 -37.65 -5.70
N ILE A 288 -29.41 -38.19 -4.51
CA ILE A 288 -28.67 -37.86 -3.28
C ILE A 288 -27.90 -39.10 -2.85
N THR A 289 -26.58 -39.01 -2.73
CA THR A 289 -25.72 -40.08 -2.23
C THR A 289 -25.09 -39.66 -0.91
N LEU A 290 -25.29 -40.42 0.13
CA LEU A 290 -24.65 -40.24 1.45
C LEU A 290 -23.71 -41.44 1.66
N SER A 291 -22.42 -41.19 1.76
CA SER A 291 -21.40 -42.22 1.98
C SER A 291 -20.61 -41.89 3.24
N ALA A 292 -20.56 -42.83 4.17
CA ALA A 292 -19.74 -42.72 5.38
C ALA A 292 -18.76 -43.91 5.44
N LYS A 293 -17.52 -43.66 5.84
CA LYS A 293 -16.51 -44.73 5.94
C LYS A 293 -16.79 -45.66 7.11
N GLU A 294 -17.23 -45.11 8.22
CA GLU A 294 -17.41 -45.86 9.47
C GLU A 294 -18.88 -46.01 9.84
N GLU A 295 -19.60 -44.92 9.94
CA GLU A 295 -21.00 -44.94 10.39
C GLU A 295 -21.81 -43.80 9.81
N LEU A 296 -23.05 -44.08 9.36
CA LEU A 296 -24.07 -43.09 9.03
C LEU A 296 -25.23 -43.23 10.05
N VAL A 297 -25.50 -42.14 10.77
CA VAL A 297 -26.58 -42.09 11.77
C VAL A 297 -27.64 -41.05 11.37
N ILE A 298 -28.89 -41.50 11.27
CA ILE A 298 -30.04 -40.62 11.03
C ILE A 298 -30.90 -40.62 12.28
N LYS A 299 -31.07 -39.47 12.94
CA LYS A 299 -31.86 -39.33 14.16
C LYS A 299 -33.02 -38.38 13.98
N ALA A 300 -34.20 -38.74 14.46
CA ALA A 300 -35.36 -37.88 14.49
C ALA A 300 -36.31 -38.28 15.64
N ALA A 301 -36.69 -37.32 16.49
CA ALA A 301 -37.76 -37.45 17.51
C ALA A 301 -37.80 -38.77 18.26
N GLY A 302 -36.69 -39.24 18.78
CA GLY A 302 -36.59 -40.48 19.55
C GLY A 302 -36.44 -41.77 18.71
N SER A 303 -36.36 -41.64 17.38
CA SER A 303 -36.04 -42.75 16.48
C SER A 303 -34.65 -42.56 15.87
N THR A 304 -33.91 -43.65 15.70
CA THR A 304 -32.57 -43.68 15.12
C THR A 304 -32.43 -44.81 14.13
N THR A 305 -31.82 -44.52 12.99
CA THR A 305 -31.34 -45.52 12.05
C THR A 305 -29.82 -45.40 11.92
N THR A 306 -29.12 -46.50 12.18
CA THR A 306 -27.66 -46.58 12.13
C THR A 306 -27.23 -47.57 11.07
N TYR A 307 -26.31 -47.18 10.19
CA TYR A 307 -25.63 -47.98 9.21
C TYR A 307 -24.15 -48.06 9.57
N ASN A 308 -23.64 -49.27 9.87
CA ASN A 308 -22.21 -49.46 10.18
C ASN A 308 -21.79 -50.91 9.79
N ALA A 309 -20.56 -51.29 10.14
CA ALA A 309 -20.02 -52.61 9.85
C ALA A 309 -20.83 -53.77 10.50
N GLY A 310 -21.51 -53.51 11.61
CA GLY A 310 -22.38 -54.51 12.30
C GLY A 310 -23.75 -54.70 11.64
N GLY A 311 -24.15 -53.84 10.71
CA GLY A 311 -25.40 -53.91 10.01
C GLY A 311 -26.23 -52.64 10.03
N ILE A 312 -27.53 -52.78 9.75
CA ILE A 312 -28.52 -51.71 9.79
C ILE A 312 -29.41 -51.92 11.02
N THR A 313 -29.40 -50.94 11.93
CA THR A 313 -30.20 -50.98 13.15
C THR A 313 -31.22 -49.86 13.16
N HIS A 314 -32.48 -50.19 13.38
CA HIS A 314 -33.57 -49.25 13.60
C HIS A 314 -34.00 -49.32 15.07
N THR A 315 -33.98 -48.20 15.76
CA THR A 315 -34.40 -48.07 17.15
C THR A 315 -35.51 -47.03 17.24
N THR A 316 -36.65 -47.36 17.83
CA THR A 316 -37.76 -46.46 18.04
C THR A 316 -38.52 -46.83 19.30
N SER A 317 -39.08 -45.85 20.00
CA SER A 317 -40.05 -46.09 21.09
C SER A 317 -41.48 -46.26 20.57
N GLY A 318 -41.72 -45.96 19.29
CA GLY A 318 -43.00 -46.10 18.63
C GLY A 318 -43.11 -47.35 17.78
N GLN A 319 -44.05 -47.36 16.85
CA GLN A 319 -44.22 -48.47 15.91
C GLN A 319 -43.27 -48.33 14.71
N TYR A 320 -42.75 -49.46 14.24
CA TYR A 320 -42.08 -49.56 12.96
C TYR A 320 -43.03 -50.12 11.91
N ILE A 321 -43.49 -49.34 10.97
CA ILE A 321 -44.42 -49.71 9.92
C ILE A 321 -43.72 -49.62 8.56
N ALA A 322 -43.76 -50.70 7.81
CA ALA A 322 -43.25 -50.77 6.45
C ALA A 322 -44.38 -51.16 5.49
N HIS A 323 -44.59 -50.34 4.43
CA HIS A 323 -45.52 -50.63 3.35
C HIS A 323 -44.72 -51.05 2.12
N ALA A 324 -44.94 -52.26 1.64
CA ALA A 324 -44.31 -52.75 0.43
C ALA A 324 -45.25 -53.76 -0.27
N SER A 325 -45.20 -53.87 -1.58
CA SER A 325 -45.93 -54.83 -2.35
C SER A 325 -45.42 -56.28 -2.12
N ASN A 326 -44.16 -56.43 -1.71
CA ASN A 326 -43.53 -57.68 -1.39
C ASN A 326 -42.39 -57.54 -0.39
N PHE A 327 -42.23 -58.47 0.55
CA PHE A 327 -41.12 -58.59 1.49
C PHE A 327 -40.36 -59.90 1.17
N ALA A 328 -39.09 -59.77 0.82
CA ALA A 328 -38.23 -60.92 0.54
C ALA A 328 -36.96 -60.83 1.42
N TYR A 329 -36.65 -61.93 2.15
CA TYR A 329 -35.39 -62.08 2.88
C TYR A 329 -34.46 -62.95 2.04
N LYS A 330 -33.26 -62.42 1.74
CA LYS A 330 -32.23 -63.12 0.96
C LYS A 330 -30.95 -63.24 1.81
N ASN A 331 -30.03 -64.10 1.35
CA ASN A 331 -28.76 -64.32 2.01
C ASN A 331 -27.99 -63.02 2.09
N ALA A 332 -27.12 -62.90 3.10
CA ALA A 332 -26.28 -61.73 3.32
C ALA A 332 -25.42 -61.39 2.08
N GLN A 333 -25.43 -60.16 1.67
CA GLN A 333 -24.60 -59.64 0.59
C GLN A 333 -24.03 -58.32 1.06
N SER A 334 -22.71 -58.14 0.97
CA SER A 334 -22.06 -56.87 1.30
C SER A 334 -21.66 -56.11 0.03
N GLN A 335 -21.79 -54.81 0.07
CA GLN A 335 -21.29 -53.91 -0.97
C GLN A 335 -20.40 -52.87 -0.29
N ALA A 336 -19.12 -52.79 -0.68
CA ALA A 336 -18.21 -51.78 -0.18
C ALA A 336 -18.65 -50.40 -0.66
N ALA A 337 -18.72 -49.45 0.27
CA ALA A 337 -18.85 -48.05 -0.09
C ALA A 337 -17.56 -47.60 -0.78
N ALA A 338 -17.67 -47.20 -2.06
CA ALA A 338 -16.55 -46.59 -2.73
C ALA A 338 -16.32 -45.19 -2.13
N PHE A 339 -15.25 -45.04 -1.37
CA PHE A 339 -14.79 -43.73 -0.94
C PHE A 339 -13.96 -43.12 -2.07
N PRO A 340 -14.10 -41.81 -2.38
CA PRO A 340 -13.15 -41.13 -3.24
C PRO A 340 -11.78 -41.32 -2.63
N GLN A 341 -10.83 -41.85 -3.42
CA GLN A 341 -9.43 -41.93 -2.98
C GLN A 341 -8.94 -40.55 -2.58
N ASP A 342 -8.13 -40.51 -1.55
CA ASP A 342 -7.58 -39.36 -0.86
C ASP A 342 -7.71 -38.07 -1.63
N ILE A 343 -8.46 -37.12 -1.09
CA ILE A 343 -8.46 -35.74 -1.55
C ILE A 343 -7.03 -35.26 -1.33
N LYS A 344 -6.20 -35.36 -2.36
CA LYS A 344 -4.84 -34.82 -2.28
C LYS A 344 -4.99 -33.32 -2.06
N SER A 345 -4.51 -32.85 -0.94
CA SER A 345 -4.25 -31.41 -0.76
C SER A 345 -3.38 -30.98 -1.94
N GLY A 346 -3.82 -29.99 -2.71
CA GLY A 346 -3.02 -29.47 -3.80
C GLY A 346 -1.65 -29.09 -3.27
N THR A 347 -0.59 -29.38 -4.02
CA THR A 347 0.75 -28.92 -3.69
C THR A 347 0.92 -27.50 -4.23
N GLY A 348 1.43 -26.60 -3.40
CA GLY A 348 1.77 -25.23 -3.78
C GLY A 348 3.20 -25.14 -4.32
N ASN A 349 3.46 -24.09 -5.10
CA ASN A 349 4.81 -23.69 -5.47
C ASN A 349 5.13 -22.38 -4.76
N LEU A 350 6.35 -22.28 -4.24
CA LEU A 350 6.88 -21.06 -3.63
C LEU A 350 8.02 -20.54 -4.49
N GLU A 351 7.89 -19.31 -4.96
CA GLU A 351 8.96 -18.61 -5.67
C GLU A 351 9.83 -17.87 -4.67
N LEU A 352 11.13 -18.10 -4.73
CA LEU A 352 12.15 -17.47 -3.91
C LEU A 352 12.97 -16.53 -4.77
N LEU A 353 13.15 -15.29 -4.30
CA LEU A 353 14.07 -14.32 -4.88
C LEU A 353 14.88 -13.69 -3.77
N GLN A 354 16.19 -13.82 -3.84
CA GLN A 354 17.11 -13.19 -2.90
C GLN A 354 18.13 -12.35 -3.65
N GLN A 355 18.28 -11.11 -3.21
CA GLN A 355 19.21 -10.14 -3.77
C GLN A 355 19.95 -9.42 -2.65
N TYR A 356 21.17 -8.96 -2.95
CA TYR A 356 21.90 -8.07 -2.07
C TYR A 356 21.26 -6.67 -2.02
N ALA A 357 21.62 -5.88 -1.03
CA ALA A 357 21.11 -4.52 -0.88
C ALA A 357 21.42 -3.57 -2.07
N ASN A 358 22.40 -3.93 -2.89
CA ASN A 358 22.76 -3.23 -4.12
C ASN A 358 22.00 -3.72 -5.36
N GLY A 359 21.06 -4.66 -5.21
CA GLY A 359 20.25 -5.23 -6.29
C GLY A 359 20.91 -6.38 -7.06
N LEU A 360 22.12 -6.77 -6.71
CA LEU A 360 22.76 -7.94 -7.31
C LEU A 360 22.14 -9.25 -6.82
N ALA A 361 22.10 -10.26 -7.69
CA ALA A 361 21.50 -11.55 -7.40
C ALA A 361 22.34 -12.35 -6.38
N PHE A 362 21.70 -12.97 -5.40
CA PHE A 362 22.32 -13.89 -4.43
C PHE A 362 22.56 -15.28 -5.09
N LYS A 363 23.49 -15.31 -6.03
CA LYS A 363 23.79 -16.45 -6.89
C LYS A 363 24.36 -17.63 -6.10
N GLY A 364 23.77 -18.80 -6.28
CA GLY A 364 24.27 -20.03 -5.65
C GLY A 364 24.01 -20.13 -4.15
N GLY A 365 23.24 -19.20 -3.57
CA GLY A 365 22.85 -19.23 -2.18
C GLY A 365 21.98 -20.45 -1.87
N GLN A 366 22.31 -21.17 -0.82
CA GLN A 366 21.51 -22.31 -0.37
C GLN A 366 20.29 -21.82 0.40
N TYR A 367 19.15 -22.44 0.18
CA TYR A 367 17.94 -22.19 0.93
C TYR A 367 17.39 -23.46 1.56
N GLN A 368 16.62 -23.27 2.63
CA GLN A 368 15.80 -24.28 3.28
C GLN A 368 14.39 -23.71 3.46
N VAL A 369 13.40 -24.45 3.02
CA VAL A 369 11.98 -24.13 3.17
C VAL A 369 11.32 -25.21 3.99
N GLU A 370 10.68 -24.86 5.08
CA GLU A 370 9.84 -25.73 5.87
C GLU A 370 8.38 -25.37 5.60
N ASP A 371 7.62 -26.33 5.12
CA ASP A 371 6.20 -26.13 4.80
C ASP A 371 5.28 -26.21 6.03
N ALA A 372 3.99 -25.96 5.83
CA ALA A 372 2.99 -25.97 6.90
C ALA A 372 2.83 -27.33 7.62
N LEU A 373 3.35 -28.42 7.05
CA LEU A 373 3.36 -29.77 7.64
C LEU A 373 4.70 -30.11 8.28
N GLY A 374 5.68 -29.18 8.29
CA GLY A 374 7.04 -29.41 8.81
C GLY A 374 7.94 -30.17 7.84
N GLN A 375 7.53 -30.35 6.58
CA GLN A 375 8.39 -30.95 5.57
C GLN A 375 9.43 -29.95 5.10
N VAL A 376 10.70 -30.39 5.05
CA VAL A 376 11.83 -29.53 4.73
C VAL A 376 12.32 -29.76 3.31
N PHE A 377 12.31 -28.70 2.51
CA PHE A 377 12.84 -28.66 1.14
C PHE A 377 14.14 -27.84 1.13
N LYS A 378 15.17 -28.35 0.49
CA LYS A 378 16.46 -27.67 0.38
C LYS A 378 16.85 -27.53 -1.08
N GLY A 379 17.50 -26.43 -1.42
CA GLY A 379 17.96 -26.18 -2.76
C GLY A 379 18.97 -25.04 -2.84
N VAL A 380 19.29 -24.64 -4.06
CA VAL A 380 20.24 -23.59 -4.36
C VAL A 380 19.59 -22.60 -5.33
N LEU A 381 19.79 -21.31 -5.11
CA LEU A 381 19.34 -20.25 -6.00
C LEU A 381 20.14 -20.26 -7.31
N ASP A 382 19.48 -19.92 -8.40
CA ASP A 382 20.10 -19.82 -9.73
C ASP A 382 21.01 -18.60 -9.89
N ALA A 383 21.48 -18.34 -11.11
CA ALA A 383 22.34 -17.21 -11.44
C ALA A 383 21.65 -15.83 -11.24
N ASN A 384 20.33 -15.79 -11.17
CA ASN A 384 19.53 -14.59 -10.93
C ASN A 384 19.08 -14.45 -9.45
N GLY A 385 19.56 -15.35 -8.57
CA GLY A 385 19.13 -15.39 -7.18
C GLY A 385 17.71 -15.92 -7.00
N PHE A 386 17.19 -16.70 -7.96
CA PHE A 386 15.82 -17.19 -8.03
C PHE A 386 15.76 -18.71 -7.88
N ALA A 387 14.69 -19.22 -7.27
CA ALA A 387 14.33 -20.63 -7.25
C ALA A 387 12.82 -20.83 -7.14
N VAL A 388 12.32 -21.95 -7.62
CA VAL A 388 10.94 -22.41 -7.41
C VAL A 388 10.96 -23.70 -6.61
N VAL A 389 10.35 -23.67 -5.44
CA VAL A 389 10.15 -24.84 -4.58
C VAL A 389 8.77 -25.39 -4.83
N ALA A 390 8.67 -26.55 -5.48
CA ALA A 390 7.41 -27.18 -5.83
C ALA A 390 7.02 -28.26 -4.82
N GLY A 391 5.72 -28.52 -4.68
CA GLY A 391 5.25 -29.65 -3.88
C GLY A 391 5.05 -29.33 -2.39
N LEU A 392 5.05 -28.07 -2.00
CA LEU A 392 4.80 -27.67 -0.61
C LEU A 392 3.35 -27.92 -0.22
N ALA A 393 3.11 -28.27 1.03
CA ALA A 393 1.78 -28.29 1.60
C ALA A 393 1.19 -26.87 1.62
N PRO A 394 -0.13 -26.73 1.33
CA PRO A 394 -0.80 -25.43 1.43
C PRO A 394 -0.70 -24.86 2.86
N GLY A 395 -0.25 -23.61 2.98
CA GLY A 395 -0.12 -22.93 4.25
C GLY A 395 1.14 -22.07 4.31
N PRO A 396 1.43 -21.44 5.47
CA PRO A 396 2.63 -20.67 5.66
C PRO A 396 3.87 -21.54 5.53
N ALA A 397 4.92 -21.02 4.88
CA ALA A 397 6.20 -21.67 4.78
C ALA A 397 7.28 -20.79 5.45
N ASN A 398 8.17 -21.43 6.20
CA ASN A 398 9.31 -20.75 6.80
C ASN A 398 10.52 -20.89 5.87
N VAL A 399 11.08 -19.76 5.41
CA VAL A 399 12.20 -19.73 4.48
C VAL A 399 13.44 -19.24 5.18
N GLN A 400 14.52 -20.02 5.08
CA GLN A 400 15.83 -19.66 5.60
C GLN A 400 16.86 -19.71 4.46
N PHE A 401 17.61 -18.63 4.30
CA PHE A 401 18.78 -18.59 3.42
C PHE A 401 20.03 -18.83 4.25
N ASN A 402 20.87 -19.74 3.79
CA ASN A 402 22.12 -20.05 4.46
C ASN A 402 23.18 -18.96 4.21
N LYS A 403 24.35 -19.16 4.81
CA LYS A 403 25.49 -18.27 4.65
C LYS A 403 25.82 -18.07 3.17
N ASP A 404 26.15 -16.84 2.82
CA ASP A 404 26.55 -16.44 1.47
C ASP A 404 27.69 -17.36 0.95
N PRO A 405 27.48 -18.04 -0.19
CA PRO A 405 28.52 -18.88 -0.79
C PRO A 405 29.60 -18.06 -1.49
N VAL A 406 29.35 -16.79 -1.75
CA VAL A 406 30.25 -15.87 -2.45
C VAL A 406 30.68 -14.77 -1.49
N ASP A 407 31.98 -14.64 -1.26
CA ASP A 407 32.52 -13.49 -0.56
C ASP A 407 32.53 -12.30 -1.52
N VAL A 408 31.55 -11.42 -1.38
CA VAL A 408 31.37 -10.22 -2.21
C VAL A 408 32.60 -9.32 -2.26
N TRP A 409 33.46 -9.42 -1.26
CA TRP A 409 34.67 -8.61 -1.13
C TRP A 409 35.91 -9.21 -1.85
N THR A 410 35.85 -10.50 -2.17
CA THR A 410 36.99 -11.25 -2.77
C THR A 410 36.67 -11.83 -4.14
N ASP A 411 35.44 -11.83 -4.61
CA ASP A 411 35.05 -12.36 -5.91
C ASP A 411 35.30 -11.36 -7.04
N PRO A 412 36.31 -11.62 -7.93
CA PRO A 412 36.62 -10.74 -9.07
C PRO A 412 35.48 -10.69 -10.13
N GLY A 413 34.48 -11.56 -10.04
CA GLY A 413 33.34 -11.62 -10.96
C GLY A 413 32.19 -10.69 -10.60
N PHE A 414 32.23 -10.00 -9.47
CA PHE A 414 31.21 -8.99 -9.12
C PHE A 414 31.50 -7.66 -9.83
N PRO A 415 30.72 -7.27 -10.84
CA PRO A 415 30.85 -5.96 -11.47
C PRO A 415 30.31 -4.93 -10.47
N GLY A 416 31.18 -4.31 -9.75
CA GLY A 416 30.76 -3.33 -8.78
C GLY A 416 31.63 -2.09 -8.81
N PRO A 417 31.25 -1.06 -8.07
CA PRO A 417 32.11 0.08 -7.81
C PRO A 417 33.39 -0.30 -7.04
N HIS A 418 33.72 -1.58 -6.98
CA HIS A 418 34.88 -2.16 -6.30
C HIS A 418 36.21 -1.75 -6.90
N GLU A 419 36.26 -1.43 -8.19
CA GLU A 419 37.47 -0.88 -8.80
C GLU A 419 37.88 0.48 -8.24
N GLN A 420 36.97 1.18 -7.57
CA GLN A 420 37.26 2.45 -6.90
C GLN A 420 37.47 2.33 -5.38
N ILE A 421 37.29 1.12 -4.81
CA ILE A 421 37.46 0.87 -3.37
C ILE A 421 38.63 -0.07 -3.12
N GLU A 422 39.69 -0.01 -3.95
CA GLU A 422 40.87 -0.86 -3.80
C GLU A 422 41.63 -0.72 -2.49
N THR A 423 41.20 0.14 -1.57
CA THR A 423 41.90 0.37 -0.31
C THR A 423 41.02 0.53 0.92
N THR A 424 39.69 0.33 0.81
CA THR A 424 38.86 0.37 1.99
C THR A 424 38.79 -0.99 2.66
N THR A 425 39.69 -1.21 3.61
CA THR A 425 39.59 -2.35 4.54
C THR A 425 38.23 -2.28 5.27
N ALA A 426 37.72 -3.43 5.73
CA ALA A 426 36.49 -3.49 6.54
C ALA A 426 36.51 -2.48 7.70
N GLU A 427 37.68 -2.11 8.17
CA GLU A 427 37.93 -1.10 9.20
C GLU A 427 37.65 0.33 8.71
N THR A 428 37.98 0.68 7.47
CA THR A 428 37.70 1.98 6.87
C THR A 428 36.20 2.17 6.61
N THR A 429 35.51 1.13 6.16
CA THR A 429 34.05 1.14 5.99
C THR A 429 33.34 1.26 7.34
N ARG A 430 33.82 0.57 8.37
CA ARG A 430 33.35 0.67 9.75
C ARG A 430 33.55 2.09 10.30
N THR A 431 34.70 2.68 10.04
CA THR A 431 35.00 4.06 10.43
C THR A 431 34.11 5.07 9.71
N HIS A 432 33.87 4.90 8.41
CA HIS A 432 33.00 5.77 7.62
C HIS A 432 31.54 5.68 8.08
N LEU A 433 31.02 4.49 8.32
CA LEU A 433 29.67 4.29 8.88
C LEU A 433 29.55 4.81 10.32
N ALA A 434 30.61 4.70 11.12
CA ALA A 434 30.65 5.26 12.46
C ALA A 434 30.65 6.80 12.45
N VAL A 435 31.32 7.43 11.50
CA VAL A 435 31.31 8.88 11.31
C VAL A 435 29.94 9.37 10.88
N GLN A 436 29.25 8.66 9.97
CA GLN A 436 27.89 8.99 9.56
C GLN A 436 26.91 8.84 10.71
N ALA A 437 26.98 7.73 11.46
CA ALA A 437 26.14 7.50 12.63
C ALA A 437 26.37 8.57 13.71
N ARG A 438 27.62 9.00 13.92
CA ARG A 438 27.96 10.06 14.85
C ARG A 438 27.40 11.42 14.43
N ALA A 439 27.51 11.79 13.16
CA ALA A 439 26.95 13.02 12.64
C ALA A 439 25.42 13.11 12.83
N VAL A 440 24.71 12.00 12.60
CA VAL A 440 23.25 11.92 12.86
C VAL A 440 22.95 12.04 14.35
N LEU A 441 23.71 11.37 15.21
CA LEU A 441 23.54 11.43 16.67
C LEU A 441 23.84 12.84 17.22
N GLU A 442 24.87 13.51 16.74
CA GLU A 442 25.20 14.88 17.13
C GLU A 442 24.09 15.87 16.72
N THR A 443 23.53 15.70 15.53
CA THR A 443 22.39 16.50 15.08
C THR A 443 21.17 16.32 15.98
N VAL A 444 20.86 15.08 16.38
CA VAL A 444 19.74 14.75 17.26
C VAL A 444 19.98 15.23 18.70
N LEU A 445 21.20 15.12 19.21
CA LEU A 445 21.55 15.49 20.58
C LEU A 445 21.60 17.00 20.81
N ASN A 446 21.87 17.79 19.76
CA ASN A 446 21.95 19.25 19.84
C ASN A 446 20.61 19.97 19.66
N THR A 447 19.50 19.25 19.45
CA THR A 447 18.15 19.81 19.31
C THR A 447 17.41 19.80 20.65
N PRO A 448 17.08 20.94 21.28
CA PRO A 448 16.31 20.96 22.54
C PRO A 448 14.81 20.79 22.27
N PRO A 449 13.96 20.33 23.20
CA PRO A 449 14.06 19.54 24.42
C PRO A 449 13.43 18.13 24.35
N SER A 450 13.48 17.43 23.24
CA SER A 450 12.93 16.06 23.11
C SER A 450 13.99 15.04 22.69
N LYS A 451 15.19 15.16 23.23
CA LYS A 451 16.38 14.39 22.86
C LYS A 451 16.19 12.88 22.79
N ASN A 452 15.43 12.30 23.70
CA ASN A 452 15.29 10.84 23.78
C ASN A 452 14.30 10.26 22.74
N ALA A 453 13.20 10.94 22.48
CA ALA A 453 12.21 10.50 21.47
C ALA A 453 12.78 10.64 20.04
N LEU A 454 13.48 11.75 19.76
CA LEU A 454 14.15 11.96 18.48
C LEU A 454 15.30 10.97 18.25
N LYS A 455 16.05 10.61 19.31
CA LYS A 455 17.10 9.60 19.24
C LYS A 455 16.53 8.22 18.87
N ALA A 456 15.42 7.80 19.48
CA ALA A 456 14.74 6.55 19.16
C ALA A 456 14.18 6.55 17.73
N ALA A 457 13.56 7.64 17.31
CA ALA A 457 13.01 7.79 15.95
C ALA A 457 14.11 7.82 14.87
N ALA A 458 15.25 8.48 15.13
CA ALA A 458 16.39 8.47 14.22
C ALA A 458 16.98 7.06 14.08
N LEU A 459 17.18 6.36 15.18
CA LEU A 459 17.67 4.97 15.17
C LEU A 459 16.72 4.00 14.48
N SER A 460 15.40 4.22 14.57
CA SER A 460 14.41 3.37 13.87
C SER A 460 14.46 3.51 12.34
N LYS A 461 14.86 4.67 11.82
CA LYS A 461 14.94 4.97 10.39
C LYS A 461 16.30 4.61 9.75
N MET A 462 17.26 4.15 10.53
CA MET A 462 18.58 3.75 10.02
C MET A 462 18.55 2.34 9.41
N PRO A 463 19.34 2.09 8.34
CA PRO A 463 19.59 0.74 7.87
C PRO A 463 20.14 -0.16 9.01
N SER A 464 19.87 -1.46 8.94
CA SER A 464 20.23 -2.41 10.01
C SER A 464 21.74 -2.37 10.36
N SER A 465 22.61 -2.23 9.36
CA SER A 465 24.05 -2.10 9.54
C SER A 465 24.45 -0.84 10.34
N VAL A 466 23.75 0.28 10.09
CA VAL A 466 24.01 1.55 10.77
C VAL A 466 23.43 1.55 12.17
N LYS A 467 22.27 0.89 12.40
CA LYS A 467 21.66 0.71 13.73
C LYS A 467 22.60 -0.02 14.68
N THR A 468 23.24 -1.09 14.20
CA THR A 468 24.18 -1.88 15.00
C THR A 468 25.39 -1.03 15.44
N LEU A 469 25.94 -0.23 14.52
CA LEU A 469 27.06 0.67 14.81
C LEU A 469 26.64 1.82 15.74
N ALA A 470 25.49 2.43 15.50
CA ALA A 470 24.98 3.51 16.36
C ALA A 470 24.68 3.04 17.77
N GLY A 471 24.22 1.79 17.96
CA GLY A 471 24.00 1.18 19.27
C GLY A 471 25.28 0.85 20.03
N SER A 472 26.43 0.77 19.35
CA SER A 472 27.72 0.53 19.93
C SER A 472 28.50 1.79 20.34
N ILE A 473 27.98 2.98 20.03
CA ILE A 473 28.58 4.27 20.40
C ILE A 473 27.86 4.78 21.64
N ASP A 474 28.60 5.02 22.72
CA ASP A 474 28.03 5.53 23.96
C ASP A 474 27.62 7.03 23.86
N ALA A 475 27.02 7.55 24.93
CA ALA A 475 26.55 8.94 24.96
C ALA A 475 27.70 10.00 24.83
N SER A 476 28.95 9.60 25.05
CA SER A 476 30.14 10.46 24.90
C SER A 476 30.74 10.37 23.49
N GLY A 477 30.23 9.47 22.67
CA GLY A 477 30.67 9.27 21.30
C GLY A 477 31.99 8.49 21.16
N GLN A 478 32.44 7.82 22.22
CA GLN A 478 33.59 6.94 22.16
C GLN A 478 33.20 5.53 21.68
N GLN A 479 34.00 4.94 20.82
CA GLN A 479 33.81 3.52 20.45
C GLN A 479 34.15 2.64 21.66
N PRO A 480 33.35 1.58 21.95
CA PRO A 480 33.75 0.58 22.90
C PRO A 480 35.08 -0.04 22.43
N GLY A 481 36.05 -0.05 23.32
CA GLY A 481 37.37 -0.62 23.04
C GLY A 481 37.22 -2.04 22.54
N ASN A 482 38.03 -2.39 21.57
CA ASN A 482 38.16 -3.75 21.05
C ASN A 482 38.42 -4.69 22.24
N PRO A 483 37.69 -5.80 22.42
CA PRO A 483 38.06 -6.76 23.42
C PRO A 483 39.42 -7.33 23.03
N GLU A 484 40.48 -6.95 23.75
CA GLU A 484 41.77 -7.56 23.64
C GLU A 484 41.61 -9.08 23.79
N LYS A 485 42.27 -9.77 22.91
CA LYS A 485 42.56 -11.20 23.00
C LYS A 485 43.24 -11.46 24.33
N SER A 486 42.53 -12.03 25.26
CA SER A 486 43.14 -12.74 26.36
C SER A 486 43.19 -14.22 26.01
N SER A 487 44.39 -14.67 25.88
CA SER A 487 44.95 -16.03 25.79
C SER A 487 44.04 -17.14 26.29
#